data_eab2efe3a8a0661ba5cf4fb6f29587e3
#
_entry.id   eab2efe3a8a0661ba5cf4fb6f29587e3
#
_cell.length_a   1.000
_cell.length_b   1.000
_cell.length_c   1.000
_cell.angle_alpha   90.00
_cell.angle_beta   90.00
_cell.angle_gamma   90.00
#
_symmetry.space_group_name_H-M   'P 1'
#
loop_
_entity.id
_entity.type
_entity.pdbx_description
1 polymer ?
#
loop_
_entity_poly.entity_id
_entity_poly.type
_entity_poly.pdbx_seq_one_letter_code
_entity_poly.pdbx_strand_id
1 'polypeptide(L)'
;MKPSLLIVAFGACRPLSPRGERALAVSEAAARIARTELVCPGRAQFARRSLRRFTRVASPLMLDGWEPEAWWTMRRRQERPDGALLIGFPFSAVYWAARRLAREGVPYVVDLGDPWALTLPAGERPPMGRLRASGCERFVWHHAAAGVVTTQLQADALQQVVGDLPLTVRPNGYRQVPPAPRPSAHPPRSRSRTLRLVHYGNLYGSRLDIVPLITGLARSGEWDSVVLTQQGEDWTGALRSAPPAVRVDVTRPEPWEDVVEAATQHDLAIVVGNRNPAQLPSKAVQYLTLPIPRLAVVGEHPADALSDYVGGKPGWLTLPGGAPPDVAARAVAAHVRRPWGPEDLLPPAQECWDEVAATLVDVLLRHTAGAARSAPSADTLSQPVATVGGTRSR
;
A
#
# COMPACT_ATOMS: atom_id res chain seq x y z
N MET A 1 30.14 -18.02 6.46
CA MET A 1 28.76 -18.57 6.54
C MET A 1 27.80 -17.55 5.96
N LYS A 2 26.71 -17.97 5.30
CA LYS A 2 25.66 -17.03 4.87
C LYS A 2 24.95 -16.45 6.11
N PRO A 3 24.59 -15.15 6.12
CA PRO A 3 23.86 -14.56 7.22
C PRO A 3 22.48 -15.23 7.38
N SER A 4 21.97 -15.23 8.62
CA SER A 4 20.62 -15.72 8.95
C SER A 4 19.67 -14.54 9.07
N LEU A 5 18.68 -14.45 8.18
CA LEU A 5 17.73 -13.37 8.12
C LEU A 5 16.32 -13.84 8.50
N LEU A 6 15.64 -13.01 9.27
CA LEU A 6 14.24 -13.21 9.63
C LEU A 6 13.36 -12.20 8.90
N ILE A 7 12.33 -12.69 8.21
CA ILE A 7 11.29 -11.85 7.62
C ILE A 7 9.98 -12.12 8.36
N VAL A 8 9.43 -11.12 9.04
CA VAL A 8 8.15 -11.21 9.73
C VAL A 8 7.10 -10.50 8.89
N ALA A 9 6.21 -11.28 8.27
CA ALA A 9 5.23 -10.77 7.32
C ALA A 9 3.90 -11.53 7.41
N PHE A 10 3.06 -11.18 8.37
CA PHE A 10 1.77 -11.84 8.55
C PHE A 10 0.83 -11.66 7.36
N GLY A 11 1.04 -10.62 6.54
CA GLY A 11 0.36 -10.43 5.25
C GLY A 11 0.67 -11.49 4.20
N ALA A 12 1.80 -12.21 4.31
CA ALA A 12 2.23 -13.23 3.35
C ALA A 12 1.26 -14.42 3.24
N CYS A 13 0.42 -14.66 4.24
CA CYS A 13 -0.63 -15.66 4.17
C CYS A 13 -1.75 -15.34 3.14
N ARG A 14 -1.75 -14.14 2.58
CA ARG A 14 -2.58 -13.69 1.47
C ARG A 14 -1.70 -13.32 0.27
N PRO A 15 -1.18 -14.31 -0.45
CA PRO A 15 -0.17 -14.09 -1.50
C PRO A 15 -0.65 -13.17 -2.63
N LEU A 16 -1.96 -13.10 -2.86
CA LEU A 16 -2.56 -12.21 -3.87
C LEU A 16 -2.85 -10.78 -3.36
N SER A 17 -2.46 -10.46 -2.13
CA SER A 17 -2.52 -9.08 -1.65
C SER A 17 -1.19 -8.37 -1.93
N PRO A 18 -1.18 -7.04 -2.16
CA PRO A 18 0.08 -6.32 -2.40
C PRO A 18 1.13 -6.53 -1.30
N ARG A 19 0.69 -6.67 -0.06
CA ARG A 19 1.58 -6.97 1.08
C ARG A 19 2.11 -8.39 1.06
N GLY A 20 1.27 -9.34 0.62
CA GLY A 20 1.69 -10.73 0.44
C GLY A 20 2.70 -10.86 -0.68
N GLU A 21 2.47 -10.20 -1.80
CA GLU A 21 3.40 -10.14 -2.93
C GLU A 21 4.74 -9.54 -2.52
N ARG A 22 4.71 -8.40 -1.80
CA ARG A 22 5.91 -7.75 -1.27
C ARG A 22 6.71 -8.68 -0.37
N ALA A 23 6.05 -9.35 0.57
CA ALA A 23 6.70 -10.29 1.49
C ALA A 23 7.32 -11.49 0.78
N LEU A 24 6.63 -12.06 -0.19
CA LEU A 24 7.13 -13.20 -0.96
C LEU A 24 8.31 -12.80 -1.83
N ALA A 25 8.21 -11.72 -2.59
CA ALA A 25 9.30 -11.23 -3.44
C ALA A 25 10.58 -10.96 -2.62
N VAL A 26 10.43 -10.30 -1.46
CA VAL A 26 11.58 -10.04 -0.57
C VAL A 26 12.14 -11.32 0.02
N SER A 27 11.30 -12.28 0.40
CA SER A 27 11.77 -13.58 0.92
C SER A 27 12.54 -14.36 -0.12
N GLU A 28 12.09 -14.38 -1.37
CA GLU A 28 12.75 -15.03 -2.49
C GLU A 28 14.09 -14.35 -2.82
N ALA A 29 14.13 -13.03 -2.86
CA ALA A 29 15.36 -12.28 -3.08
C ALA A 29 16.39 -12.52 -1.96
N ALA A 30 15.95 -12.47 -0.70
CA ALA A 30 16.81 -12.73 0.45
C ALA A 30 17.33 -14.18 0.47
N ALA A 31 16.53 -15.17 0.11
CA ALA A 31 16.93 -16.58 0.10
C ALA A 31 18.05 -16.89 -0.89
N ARG A 32 18.25 -16.07 -1.93
CA ARG A 32 19.37 -16.22 -2.88
C ARG A 32 20.72 -15.94 -2.22
N ILE A 33 20.77 -15.08 -1.20
CA ILE A 33 22.01 -14.58 -0.60
C ILE A 33 22.18 -14.91 0.88
N ALA A 34 21.12 -15.27 1.58
CA ALA A 34 21.09 -15.53 3.01
C ALA A 34 20.30 -16.80 3.34
N ARG A 35 20.48 -17.34 4.56
CA ARG A 35 19.56 -18.31 5.14
C ARG A 35 18.35 -17.53 5.67
N THR A 36 17.22 -17.64 5.00
CA THR A 36 16.04 -16.82 5.27
C THR A 36 14.91 -17.65 5.90
N GLU A 37 14.34 -17.13 6.98
CA GLU A 37 13.12 -17.64 7.62
C GLU A 37 11.98 -16.64 7.41
N LEU A 38 10.88 -17.08 6.77
CA LEU A 38 9.65 -16.27 6.65
C LEU A 38 8.66 -16.67 7.76
N VAL A 39 8.38 -15.74 8.66
CA VAL A 39 7.38 -15.92 9.71
C VAL A 39 6.05 -15.31 9.27
N CYS A 40 5.08 -16.18 9.04
CA CYS A 40 3.68 -15.81 8.77
C CYS A 40 2.74 -16.80 9.49
N PRO A 41 1.49 -16.41 9.81
CA PRO A 41 0.53 -17.33 10.39
C PRO A 41 0.14 -18.41 9.38
N GLY A 42 -0.01 -19.65 9.82
CA GLY A 42 -0.50 -20.75 8.98
C GLY A 42 -1.92 -20.49 8.47
N ARG A 43 -2.28 -21.04 7.29
CA ARG A 43 -3.61 -20.89 6.69
C ARG A 43 -4.75 -21.33 7.62
N ALA A 44 -4.53 -22.35 8.47
CA ALA A 44 -5.52 -22.82 9.44
C ALA A 44 -5.85 -21.79 10.54
N GLN A 45 -4.91 -20.93 10.90
CA GLN A 45 -5.13 -19.86 11.87
C GLN A 45 -6.01 -18.72 11.30
N PHE A 46 -6.01 -18.54 9.99
CA PHE A 46 -6.93 -17.60 9.31
C PHE A 46 -8.39 -18.05 9.38
N ALA A 47 -8.67 -19.33 9.42
CA ALA A 47 -10.03 -19.87 9.46
C ALA A 47 -10.76 -19.61 10.80
N ARG A 48 -10.03 -19.30 11.88
CA ARG A 48 -10.60 -18.93 13.19
C ARG A 48 -11.07 -17.47 13.25
N ARG A 49 -11.76 -17.00 12.22
CA ARG A 49 -12.34 -15.64 12.16
C ARG A 49 -13.29 -15.32 13.33
N SER A 50 -13.96 -16.32 13.88
CA SER A 50 -14.87 -16.16 15.02
C SER A 50 -14.15 -15.74 16.30
N LEU A 51 -12.98 -16.30 16.57
CA LEU A 51 -12.20 -15.97 17.75
C LEU A 51 -11.67 -14.53 17.72
N ARG A 52 -11.31 -14.04 16.54
CA ARG A 52 -10.84 -12.65 16.34
C ARG A 52 -11.91 -11.59 16.49
N ARG A 53 -13.15 -11.88 16.07
CA ARG A 53 -14.30 -11.04 16.39
C ARG A 53 -14.50 -10.91 17.89
N PHE A 54 -14.37 -12.02 18.60
CA PHE A 54 -14.52 -12.05 20.05
C PHE A 54 -13.39 -11.28 20.77
N THR A 55 -12.13 -11.45 20.35
CA THR A 55 -11.00 -10.72 20.93
C THR A 55 -11.03 -9.22 20.64
N ARG A 56 -11.50 -8.78 19.46
CA ARG A 56 -11.72 -7.38 19.16
C ARG A 56 -12.77 -6.72 20.06
N VAL A 57 -13.83 -7.45 20.40
CA VAL A 57 -14.89 -6.95 21.28
C VAL A 57 -14.44 -7.00 22.75
N ALA A 58 -13.62 -7.98 23.13
CA ALA A 58 -13.26 -8.22 24.52
C ALA A 58 -12.15 -7.31 25.06
N SER A 59 -11.38 -6.60 24.20
CA SER A 59 -10.29 -5.74 24.69
C SER A 59 -10.08 -4.51 23.79
N PRO A 60 -10.54 -3.33 24.26
CA PRO A 60 -10.20 -2.06 23.61
C PRO A 60 -8.69 -1.76 23.62
N LEU A 61 -7.91 -2.62 24.29
CA LEU A 61 -6.46 -2.53 24.40
C LEU A 61 -5.73 -3.25 23.25
N MET A 62 -6.40 -4.02 22.41
CA MET A 62 -5.79 -4.73 21.28
C MET A 62 -5.61 -3.80 20.07
N LEU A 63 -4.47 -3.92 19.39
CA LEU A 63 -4.13 -3.09 18.22
C LEU A 63 -4.98 -3.48 16.99
N ASP A 64 -5.05 -4.78 16.69
CA ASP A 64 -5.70 -5.28 15.47
C ASP A 64 -6.25 -6.73 15.63
N GLY A 65 -6.18 -7.28 16.82
CA GLY A 65 -6.69 -8.63 17.17
C GLY A 65 -5.78 -9.77 16.70
N TRP A 66 -4.54 -9.50 16.32
CA TRP A 66 -3.52 -10.51 16.00
C TRP A 66 -2.48 -10.72 17.10
N GLU A 67 -2.59 -10.00 18.20
CA GLU A 67 -1.62 -10.00 19.29
C GLU A 67 -1.30 -11.39 19.84
N PRO A 68 -2.30 -12.27 20.12
CA PRO A 68 -1.99 -13.60 20.66
C PRO A 68 -1.15 -14.43 19.70
N GLU A 69 -1.51 -14.44 18.41
CA GLU A 69 -0.77 -15.20 17.38
C GLU A 69 0.63 -14.65 17.16
N ALA A 70 0.76 -13.33 17.10
CA ALA A 70 2.05 -12.68 16.92
C ALA A 70 2.98 -12.95 18.09
N TRP A 71 2.48 -12.76 19.32
CA TRP A 71 3.23 -13.06 20.54
C TRP A 71 3.66 -14.52 20.60
N TRP A 72 2.74 -15.46 20.35
CA TRP A 72 2.99 -16.89 20.41
C TRP A 72 4.00 -17.35 19.36
N THR A 73 3.84 -16.89 18.13
CA THR A 73 4.74 -17.22 17.02
C THR A 73 6.15 -16.75 17.32
N MET A 74 6.28 -15.52 17.78
CA MET A 74 7.59 -14.96 18.10
C MET A 74 8.21 -15.65 19.33
N ARG A 75 7.42 -16.03 20.35
CA ARG A 75 7.92 -16.70 21.57
C ARG A 75 8.49 -18.10 21.32
N ARG A 76 7.93 -18.84 20.36
CA ARG A 76 8.35 -20.23 20.05
C ARG A 76 9.64 -20.30 19.24
N ARG A 77 10.07 -19.21 18.71
CA ARG A 77 11.27 -19.16 17.90
C ARG A 77 12.50 -19.41 18.76
N GLN A 78 13.38 -20.33 18.32
CA GLN A 78 14.56 -20.72 19.07
C GLN A 78 15.86 -20.09 18.53
N GLU A 79 15.93 -19.85 17.23
CA GLU A 79 17.14 -19.33 16.59
C GLU A 79 17.18 -17.79 16.62
N ARG A 80 18.36 -17.25 16.95
CA ARG A 80 18.65 -15.82 16.86
C ARG A 80 19.11 -15.50 15.44
N PRO A 81 18.43 -14.61 14.68
CA PRO A 81 18.90 -14.17 13.38
C PRO A 81 20.00 -13.12 13.52
N ASP A 82 20.77 -12.94 12.46
CA ASP A 82 21.74 -11.85 12.36
C ASP A 82 21.06 -10.49 12.07
N GLY A 83 19.88 -10.53 11.47
CA GLY A 83 19.05 -9.36 11.21
C GLY A 83 17.61 -9.72 10.85
N ALA A 84 16.70 -8.73 10.90
CA ALA A 84 15.31 -8.98 10.58
C ALA A 84 14.67 -7.85 9.75
N LEU A 85 13.68 -8.21 8.92
CA LEU A 85 12.77 -7.29 8.24
C LEU A 85 11.35 -7.51 8.75
N LEU A 86 10.74 -6.45 9.25
CA LEU A 86 9.38 -6.46 9.78
C LEU A 86 8.44 -5.77 8.81
N ILE A 87 7.60 -6.54 8.12
CA ILE A 87 6.66 -6.00 7.12
C ILE A 87 5.27 -5.88 7.76
N GLY A 88 4.78 -4.64 7.93
CA GLY A 88 3.41 -4.35 8.37
C GLY A 88 2.43 -4.60 7.23
N PHE A 89 1.24 -4.91 7.44
CA PHE A 89 0.25 -5.12 8.46
C PHE A 89 0.04 -6.64 8.69
N PRO A 90 -0.43 -7.14 9.84
CA PRO A 90 -0.97 -6.42 11.00
C PRO A 90 0.13 -5.80 11.89
N PHE A 91 -0.17 -4.63 12.45
CA PHE A 91 0.80 -3.86 13.22
C PHE A 91 1.21 -4.51 14.54
N SER A 92 0.32 -5.31 15.14
CA SER A 92 0.63 -6.10 16.33
C SER A 92 1.77 -7.10 16.09
N ALA A 93 1.82 -7.70 14.89
CA ALA A 93 2.90 -8.62 14.53
C ALA A 93 4.24 -7.89 14.48
N VAL A 94 4.27 -6.69 13.87
CA VAL A 94 5.46 -5.83 13.84
C VAL A 94 5.91 -5.46 15.25
N TYR A 95 4.98 -5.02 16.11
CA TYR A 95 5.28 -4.63 17.50
C TYR A 95 5.86 -5.77 18.33
N TRP A 96 5.24 -6.94 18.32
CA TRP A 96 5.71 -8.08 19.12
C TRP A 96 7.05 -8.63 18.61
N ALA A 97 7.25 -8.62 17.28
CA ALA A 97 8.54 -8.97 16.68
C ALA A 97 9.62 -7.96 17.09
N ALA A 98 9.36 -6.67 16.96
CA ALA A 98 10.28 -5.61 17.36
C ALA A 98 10.66 -5.70 18.84
N ARG A 99 9.68 -5.93 19.73
CA ARG A 99 9.96 -6.12 21.17
C ARG A 99 10.86 -7.30 21.47
N ARG A 100 10.70 -8.39 20.76
CA ARG A 100 11.56 -9.56 20.93
C ARG A 100 12.95 -9.29 20.42
N LEU A 101 13.07 -8.81 19.18
CA LEU A 101 14.35 -8.53 18.54
C LEU A 101 15.17 -7.50 19.32
N ALA A 102 14.53 -6.43 19.80
CA ALA A 102 15.19 -5.43 20.64
C ALA A 102 15.75 -6.03 21.94
N ARG A 103 15.00 -6.94 22.60
CA ARG A 103 15.50 -7.65 23.81
C ARG A 103 16.67 -8.59 23.52
N GLU A 104 16.69 -9.17 22.34
CA GLU A 104 17.75 -10.08 21.89
C GLU A 104 18.96 -9.33 21.30
N GLY A 105 18.87 -7.99 21.20
CA GLY A 105 19.90 -7.16 20.55
C GLY A 105 20.09 -7.49 19.07
N VAL A 106 19.01 -7.91 18.40
CA VAL A 106 18.99 -8.20 16.95
C VAL A 106 18.56 -6.95 16.21
N PRO A 107 19.39 -6.42 15.28
CA PRO A 107 19.02 -5.27 14.48
C PRO A 107 17.90 -5.64 13.51
N TYR A 108 16.98 -4.69 13.28
CA TYR A 108 15.88 -4.90 12.36
C TYR A 108 15.54 -3.64 11.55
N VAL A 109 15.03 -3.88 10.34
CA VAL A 109 14.43 -2.88 9.47
C VAL A 109 12.92 -3.02 9.50
N VAL A 110 12.21 -1.89 9.49
CA VAL A 110 10.74 -1.84 9.47
C VAL A 110 10.28 -1.41 8.09
N ASP A 111 9.36 -2.15 7.50
CA ASP A 111 8.74 -1.85 6.21
C ASP A 111 7.23 -1.64 6.40
N LEU A 112 6.78 -0.38 6.39
CA LEU A 112 5.38 -0.01 6.54
C LEU A 112 4.83 0.62 5.25
N GLY A 113 4.05 -0.17 4.52
CA GLY A 113 3.37 0.30 3.31
C GLY A 113 2.17 1.22 3.58
N ASP A 114 1.62 1.17 4.80
CA ASP A 114 0.49 2.02 5.21
C ASP A 114 0.85 2.83 6.46
N PRO A 115 0.33 4.06 6.59
CA PRO A 115 0.43 4.84 7.82
C PRO A 115 -0.15 4.07 9.02
N TRP A 116 0.55 4.06 10.15
CA TRP A 116 0.05 3.42 11.36
C TRP A 116 -0.70 4.47 12.22
N ALA A 117 -0.20 4.84 13.41
CA ALA A 117 -0.89 5.76 14.31
C ALA A 117 -0.27 7.16 14.33
N LEU A 118 1.05 7.26 14.13
CA LEU A 118 1.78 8.52 14.21
C LEU A 118 1.53 9.44 13.01
N THR A 119 1.36 8.84 11.83
CA THR A 119 1.21 9.55 10.55
C THR A 119 -0.23 9.58 10.03
N LEU A 120 -1.20 9.04 10.79
CA LEU A 120 -2.62 9.16 10.45
C LEU A 120 -3.16 10.56 10.75
N PRO A 121 -4.02 11.11 9.90
CA PRO A 121 -4.76 12.34 10.18
C PRO A 121 -5.52 12.28 11.50
N ALA A 122 -5.67 13.40 12.17
CA ALA A 122 -6.25 13.46 13.51
C ALA A 122 -7.66 12.88 13.60
N GLY A 123 -8.49 13.03 12.55
CA GLY A 123 -9.87 12.52 12.47
C GLY A 123 -9.97 11.01 12.23
N GLU A 124 -8.92 10.36 11.73
CA GLU A 124 -8.93 8.92 11.42
C GLU A 124 -8.47 8.04 12.60
N ARG A 125 -8.13 8.64 13.73
CA ARG A 125 -7.56 7.94 14.88
C ARG A 125 -8.63 7.61 15.91
N PRO A 126 -8.84 6.31 16.25
CA PRO A 126 -9.77 5.96 17.31
C PRO A 126 -9.31 6.54 18.68
N PRO A 127 -10.19 7.22 19.44
CA PRO A 127 -9.80 8.00 20.63
C PRO A 127 -9.02 7.23 21.70
N MET A 128 -9.44 6.01 22.04
CA MET A 128 -8.82 5.20 23.10
C MET A 128 -7.66 4.31 22.62
N GLY A 129 -7.75 3.76 21.40
CA GLY A 129 -6.68 2.95 20.82
C GLY A 129 -5.47 3.76 20.36
N ARG A 130 -5.65 5.07 20.20
CA ARG A 130 -4.64 5.99 19.67
C ARG A 130 -3.37 6.07 20.51
N LEU A 131 -3.50 6.31 21.81
CA LEU A 131 -2.33 6.46 22.70
C LEU A 131 -1.50 5.18 22.73
N ARG A 132 -2.16 4.03 22.81
CA ARG A 132 -1.48 2.74 22.80
C ARG A 132 -0.83 2.44 21.47
N ALA A 133 -1.55 2.64 20.36
CA ALA A 133 -1.01 2.42 19.01
C ALA A 133 0.19 3.31 18.73
N SER A 134 0.12 4.61 19.10
CA SER A 134 1.24 5.54 18.97
C SER A 134 2.43 5.16 19.84
N GLY A 135 2.21 4.66 21.07
CA GLY A 135 3.27 4.15 21.94
C GLY A 135 3.95 2.91 21.37
N CYS A 136 3.17 1.98 20.82
CA CYS A 136 3.69 0.79 20.15
C CYS A 136 4.49 1.15 18.90
N GLU A 137 3.99 2.06 18.09
CA GLU A 137 4.66 2.53 16.87
C GLU A 137 5.96 3.26 17.20
N ARG A 138 5.96 4.18 18.20
CA ARG A 138 7.19 4.83 18.67
C ARG A 138 8.24 3.83 19.14
N PHE A 139 7.83 2.81 19.90
CA PHE A 139 8.73 1.74 20.30
C PHE A 139 9.37 1.05 19.11
N VAL A 140 8.57 0.69 18.11
CA VAL A 140 9.04 0.00 16.90
C VAL A 140 10.08 0.83 16.16
N TRP A 141 9.78 2.10 15.93
CA TRP A 141 10.67 2.99 15.19
C TRP A 141 11.93 3.37 15.98
N HIS A 142 11.81 3.58 17.30
CA HIS A 142 12.95 3.95 18.14
C HIS A 142 14.03 2.85 18.21
N HIS A 143 13.65 1.59 18.08
CA HIS A 143 14.59 0.48 18.12
C HIS A 143 14.94 -0.07 16.73
N ALA A 144 14.38 0.47 15.67
CA ALA A 144 14.69 0.08 14.29
C ALA A 144 16.07 0.62 13.89
N ALA A 145 16.82 -0.16 13.13
CA ALA A 145 18.07 0.28 12.50
C ALA A 145 17.83 1.14 11.25
N ALA A 146 16.71 0.92 10.56
CA ALA A 146 16.25 1.71 9.42
C ALA A 146 14.75 1.45 9.16
N GLY A 147 14.16 2.26 8.28
CA GLY A 147 12.78 2.11 7.84
C GLY A 147 12.61 2.16 6.32
N VAL A 148 11.59 1.48 5.84
CA VAL A 148 11.10 1.59 4.47
C VAL A 148 9.64 2.00 4.50
N VAL A 149 9.29 2.99 3.70
CA VAL A 149 7.92 3.52 3.55
C VAL A 149 7.58 3.64 2.08
N THR A 150 6.30 3.81 1.76
CA THR A 150 5.87 3.80 0.35
C THR A 150 5.84 5.17 -0.30
N THR A 151 5.88 6.25 0.47
CA THR A 151 5.77 7.62 -0.07
C THR A 151 6.69 8.59 0.66
N GLN A 152 7.09 9.66 -0.02
CA GLN A 152 7.89 10.73 0.58
C GLN A 152 7.10 11.44 1.70
N LEU A 153 5.81 11.68 1.51
CA LEU A 153 4.95 12.29 2.53
C LEU A 153 4.92 11.46 3.83
N GLN A 154 4.91 10.13 3.71
CA GLN A 154 4.99 9.26 4.89
C GLN A 154 6.39 9.34 5.53
N ALA A 155 7.45 9.39 4.74
CA ALA A 155 8.81 9.55 5.24
C ALA A 155 8.97 10.86 6.01
N ASP A 156 8.54 11.97 5.43
CA ASP A 156 8.63 13.31 6.04
C ASP A 156 7.84 13.39 7.35
N ALA A 157 6.62 12.85 7.36
CA ALA A 157 5.79 12.79 8.56
C ALA A 157 6.41 11.93 9.68
N LEU A 158 7.04 10.81 9.32
CA LEU A 158 7.76 9.97 10.28
C LEU A 158 9.03 10.64 10.78
N GLN A 159 9.82 11.28 9.91
CA GLN A 159 11.05 11.98 10.27
C GLN A 159 10.81 13.02 11.39
N GLN A 160 9.68 13.74 11.33
CA GLN A 160 9.27 14.70 12.37
C GLN A 160 9.04 14.04 13.74
N VAL A 161 8.76 12.74 13.77
CA VAL A 161 8.40 12.02 15.01
C VAL A 161 9.55 11.15 15.53
N VAL A 162 10.34 10.57 14.64
CA VAL A 162 11.37 9.57 14.97
C VAL A 162 12.80 10.11 14.83
N GLY A 163 12.96 11.35 14.37
CA GLY A 163 14.29 12.00 14.24
C GLY A 163 15.13 11.40 13.10
N ASP A 164 16.42 11.19 13.35
CA ASP A 164 17.42 10.85 12.33
C ASP A 164 17.42 9.38 11.89
N LEU A 165 16.31 8.66 12.04
CA LEU A 165 16.21 7.29 11.56
C LEU A 165 16.37 7.24 10.03
N PRO A 166 17.29 6.42 9.48
CA PRO A 166 17.41 6.25 8.03
C PRO A 166 16.11 5.71 7.43
N LEU A 167 15.47 6.49 6.56
CA LEU A 167 14.25 6.10 5.85
C LEU A 167 14.52 5.96 4.36
N THR A 168 14.01 4.89 3.77
CA THR A 168 14.02 4.65 2.32
C THR A 168 12.59 4.69 1.81
N VAL A 169 12.32 5.50 0.80
CA VAL A 169 11.03 5.51 0.11
C VAL A 169 11.05 4.48 -0.99
N ARG A 170 10.18 3.46 -0.85
CA ARG A 170 10.07 2.41 -1.86
C ARG A 170 8.62 1.95 -1.99
N PRO A 171 7.88 2.38 -3.01
CA PRO A 171 6.54 1.91 -3.33
C PRO A 171 6.46 0.39 -3.51
N ASN A 172 5.25 -0.14 -3.63
CA ASN A 172 5.06 -1.53 -4.05
C ASN A 172 5.62 -1.74 -5.47
N GLY A 173 5.81 -2.99 -5.85
CA GLY A 173 6.16 -3.37 -7.20
C GLY A 173 4.92 -3.80 -8.02
N TYR A 174 5.11 -3.92 -9.32
CA TYR A 174 4.17 -4.60 -10.20
C TYR A 174 4.70 -6.00 -10.54
N ARG A 175 3.79 -6.93 -10.84
CA ARG A 175 4.16 -8.21 -11.46
C ARG A 175 4.52 -7.98 -12.92
N GLN A 176 5.60 -8.58 -13.37
CA GLN A 176 5.85 -8.71 -14.80
C GLN A 176 4.76 -9.61 -15.38
N VAL A 177 3.93 -9.03 -16.22
CA VAL A 177 2.97 -9.77 -17.03
C VAL A 177 3.61 -9.95 -18.40
N PRO A 178 3.52 -11.13 -19.01
CA PRO A 178 3.89 -11.28 -20.40
C PRO A 178 3.21 -10.17 -21.22
N PRO A 179 3.90 -9.54 -22.16
CA PRO A 179 3.28 -8.49 -22.97
C PRO A 179 2.00 -9.06 -23.55
N ALA A 180 0.86 -8.44 -23.23
CA ALA A 180 -0.40 -8.80 -23.85
C ALA A 180 -0.20 -8.86 -25.37
N PRO A 181 -0.82 -9.84 -26.07
CA PRO A 181 -0.77 -9.85 -27.52
C PRO A 181 -1.09 -8.44 -27.98
N ARG A 182 -0.15 -7.83 -28.72
CA ARG A 182 -0.30 -6.43 -29.17
C ARG A 182 -1.70 -6.29 -29.73
N PRO A 183 -2.56 -5.43 -29.19
CA PRO A 183 -3.80 -5.14 -29.86
C PRO A 183 -3.34 -4.74 -31.27
N SER A 184 -3.78 -5.50 -32.28
CA SER A 184 -3.66 -5.07 -33.67
C SER A 184 -4.11 -3.61 -33.65
N ALA A 185 -3.25 -2.70 -34.06
CA ALA A 185 -3.39 -1.25 -33.89
C ALA A 185 -4.86 -0.87 -33.83
N HIS A 186 -5.39 -0.63 -32.65
CA HIS A 186 -6.80 -0.29 -32.53
C HIS A 186 -6.96 0.92 -33.43
N PRO A 187 -7.77 0.86 -34.48
CA PRO A 187 -8.09 2.07 -35.21
C PRO A 187 -8.54 3.03 -34.13
N PRO A 188 -8.08 4.28 -34.15
CA PRO A 188 -8.44 5.24 -33.13
C PRO A 188 -9.94 5.10 -32.90
N ARG A 189 -10.34 4.61 -31.71
CA ARG A 189 -11.76 4.47 -31.32
C ARG A 189 -12.43 5.85 -31.25
N SER A 190 -11.78 6.82 -31.87
CA SER A 190 -12.15 8.24 -31.98
C SER A 190 -13.58 8.52 -32.44
N ARG A 191 -14.31 7.49 -32.90
CA ARG A 191 -15.72 7.61 -33.31
C ARG A 191 -16.70 6.94 -32.37
N SER A 192 -16.25 6.19 -31.34
CA SER A 192 -17.18 5.68 -30.34
C SER A 192 -17.63 6.84 -29.46
N ARG A 193 -18.91 7.16 -29.47
CA ARG A 193 -19.52 8.14 -28.55
C ARG A 193 -19.76 7.55 -27.15
N THR A 194 -19.30 6.33 -26.87
CA THR A 194 -19.34 5.68 -25.55
C THR A 194 -17.96 5.70 -24.93
N LEU A 195 -17.81 6.31 -23.76
CA LEU A 195 -16.59 6.25 -22.95
C LEU A 195 -16.64 5.01 -22.03
N ARG A 196 -15.70 4.11 -22.19
CA ARG A 196 -15.57 2.88 -21.40
C ARG A 196 -14.46 3.04 -20.37
N LEU A 197 -14.85 3.13 -19.12
CA LEU A 197 -13.97 3.29 -17.98
C LEU A 197 -13.85 1.97 -17.22
N VAL A 198 -12.70 1.71 -16.62
CA VAL A 198 -12.53 0.58 -15.72
C VAL A 198 -11.80 0.97 -14.44
N HIS A 199 -12.29 0.44 -13.31
CA HIS A 199 -11.62 0.52 -12.02
C HIS A 199 -11.45 -0.89 -11.45
N TYR A 200 -10.20 -1.29 -11.19
CA TYR A 200 -9.86 -2.57 -10.60
C TYR A 200 -9.54 -2.42 -9.11
N GLY A 201 -10.31 -3.04 -8.27
CA GLY A 201 -10.13 -3.05 -6.83
C GLY A 201 -11.38 -2.63 -6.07
N ASN A 202 -11.32 -2.73 -4.74
CA ASN A 202 -12.45 -2.37 -3.91
C ASN A 202 -12.50 -0.86 -3.64
N LEU A 203 -13.70 -0.32 -3.61
CA LEU A 203 -13.96 1.04 -3.13
C LEU A 203 -14.27 0.98 -1.63
N TYR A 204 -13.45 1.65 -0.84
CA TYR A 204 -13.56 1.74 0.62
C TYR A 204 -13.94 3.17 1.01
N GLY A 205 -14.49 3.37 2.22
CA GLY A 205 -14.78 4.70 2.75
C GLY A 205 -13.56 5.61 2.93
N SER A 206 -12.34 5.05 2.92
CA SER A 206 -11.08 5.81 2.92
C SER A 206 -10.67 6.30 1.53
N ARG A 207 -11.38 5.92 0.46
CA ARG A 207 -11.17 6.41 -0.91
C ARG A 207 -11.91 7.71 -1.16
N LEU A 208 -11.44 8.45 -2.17
CA LEU A 208 -12.20 9.56 -2.73
C LEU A 208 -13.46 9.02 -3.43
N ASP A 209 -14.46 9.88 -3.57
CA ASP A 209 -15.68 9.52 -4.30
C ASP A 209 -15.46 9.74 -5.80
N ILE A 210 -15.72 8.71 -6.60
CA ILE A 210 -15.62 8.75 -8.06
C ILE A 210 -16.91 9.21 -8.73
N VAL A 211 -18.03 9.17 -8.03
CA VAL A 211 -19.36 9.45 -8.61
C VAL A 211 -19.48 10.87 -9.18
N PRO A 212 -18.96 11.92 -8.52
CA PRO A 212 -18.98 13.27 -9.09
C PRO A 212 -18.27 13.34 -10.45
N LEU A 213 -17.11 12.70 -10.58
CA LEU A 213 -16.34 12.67 -11.82
C LEU A 213 -17.11 12.00 -12.95
N ILE A 214 -17.58 10.74 -12.74
CA ILE A 214 -18.30 10.01 -13.80
C ILE A 214 -19.60 10.67 -14.18
N THR A 215 -20.28 11.34 -13.22
CA THR A 215 -21.47 12.15 -13.46
C THR A 215 -21.12 13.35 -14.35
N GLY A 216 -20.05 14.04 -14.06
CA GLY A 216 -19.58 15.16 -14.86
C GLY A 216 -19.24 14.75 -16.31
N LEU A 217 -18.53 13.61 -16.46
CA LEU A 217 -18.22 13.06 -17.77
C LEU A 217 -19.49 12.74 -18.57
N ALA A 218 -20.49 12.12 -17.94
CA ALA A 218 -21.73 11.76 -18.62
C ALA A 218 -22.59 12.98 -19.03
N ARG A 219 -22.49 14.08 -18.29
CA ARG A 219 -23.26 15.32 -18.57
C ARG A 219 -22.54 16.29 -19.50
N SER A 220 -21.30 16.05 -19.83
CA SER A 220 -20.45 16.98 -20.59
C SER A 220 -20.85 17.14 -22.08
N GLY A 221 -21.58 16.18 -22.65
CA GLY A 221 -21.88 16.10 -24.07
C GLY A 221 -20.72 15.62 -24.96
N GLU A 222 -19.55 15.36 -24.37
CA GLU A 222 -18.39 14.79 -25.09
C GLU A 222 -18.65 13.33 -25.53
N TRP A 223 -19.52 12.62 -24.80
CA TRP A 223 -19.92 11.24 -25.07
C TRP A 223 -21.45 11.09 -24.99
N ASP A 224 -22.00 10.17 -25.80
CA ASP A 224 -23.41 9.79 -25.72
C ASP A 224 -23.72 8.95 -24.48
N SER A 225 -22.72 8.19 -24.01
CA SER A 225 -22.85 7.35 -22.84
C SER A 225 -21.50 7.13 -22.15
N VAL A 226 -21.54 6.90 -20.84
CA VAL A 226 -20.40 6.52 -20.02
C VAL A 226 -20.69 5.16 -19.40
N VAL A 227 -19.77 4.23 -19.55
CA VAL A 227 -19.84 2.89 -18.92
C VAL A 227 -18.66 2.76 -17.97
N LEU A 228 -18.94 2.47 -16.70
CA LEU A 228 -17.92 2.14 -15.71
C LEU A 228 -17.98 0.66 -15.39
N THR A 229 -16.93 -0.08 -15.70
CA THR A 229 -16.72 -1.43 -15.19
C THR A 229 -16.00 -1.33 -13.86
N GLN A 230 -16.70 -1.68 -12.77
CA GLN A 230 -16.14 -1.81 -11.42
C GLN A 230 -15.80 -3.27 -11.16
N GLN A 231 -14.51 -3.62 -11.19
CA GLN A 231 -14.07 -4.96 -10.84
C GLN A 231 -13.60 -5.01 -9.39
N GLY A 232 -14.45 -5.53 -8.53
CA GLY A 232 -14.29 -5.57 -7.08
C GLY A 232 -15.50 -4.99 -6.35
N GLU A 233 -15.47 -5.05 -5.03
CA GLU A 233 -16.60 -4.63 -4.19
C GLU A 233 -16.68 -3.11 -4.05
N ASP A 234 -17.87 -2.55 -4.18
CA ASP A 234 -18.19 -1.20 -3.72
C ASP A 234 -18.75 -1.28 -2.29
N TRP A 235 -17.86 -1.18 -1.31
CA TRP A 235 -18.25 -1.22 0.10
C TRP A 235 -18.81 0.11 0.61
N THR A 236 -18.69 1.17 -0.18
CA THR A 236 -19.29 2.47 0.12
C THR A 236 -20.75 2.53 -0.29
N GLY A 237 -21.13 1.75 -1.29
CA GLY A 237 -22.41 1.85 -1.96
C GLY A 237 -22.58 3.11 -2.82
N ALA A 238 -21.51 3.91 -3.00
CA ALA A 238 -21.57 5.18 -3.71
C ALA A 238 -21.98 5.01 -5.18
N LEU A 239 -21.54 3.94 -5.83
CA LEU A 239 -21.88 3.70 -7.24
C LEU A 239 -23.39 3.52 -7.49
N ARG A 240 -24.18 3.19 -6.46
CA ARG A 240 -25.65 3.13 -6.58
C ARG A 240 -26.28 4.51 -6.81
N SER A 241 -25.57 5.58 -6.48
CA SER A 241 -26.01 6.96 -6.71
C SER A 241 -25.60 7.51 -8.08
N ALA A 242 -24.94 6.69 -8.92
CA ALA A 242 -24.60 7.10 -10.28
C ALA A 242 -25.86 7.44 -11.08
N PRO A 243 -25.85 8.53 -11.88
CA PRO A 243 -27.03 8.93 -12.63
C PRO A 243 -27.36 7.93 -13.75
N PRO A 244 -28.62 7.86 -14.23
CA PRO A 244 -29.00 6.94 -15.31
C PRO A 244 -28.20 7.04 -16.60
N ALA A 245 -27.55 8.19 -16.84
CA ALA A 245 -26.65 8.40 -17.99
C ALA A 245 -25.31 7.66 -17.84
N VAL A 246 -25.02 7.10 -16.66
CA VAL A 246 -23.84 6.27 -16.38
C VAL A 246 -24.27 4.83 -16.16
N ARG A 247 -23.85 3.95 -17.02
CA ARG A 247 -23.98 2.51 -16.79
C ARG A 247 -22.83 2.03 -15.89
N VAL A 248 -23.17 1.36 -14.80
CA VAL A 248 -22.19 0.73 -13.89
C VAL A 248 -22.33 -0.78 -13.94
N ASP A 249 -21.28 -1.45 -14.40
CA ASP A 249 -21.19 -2.90 -14.43
C ASP A 249 -20.23 -3.35 -13.31
N VAL A 250 -20.77 -4.02 -12.27
CA VAL A 250 -19.95 -4.53 -11.15
C VAL A 250 -19.62 -5.99 -11.43
N THR A 251 -18.32 -6.31 -11.47
CA THR A 251 -17.82 -7.66 -11.74
C THR A 251 -16.95 -8.17 -10.59
N ARG A 252 -16.73 -9.48 -10.55
CA ARG A 252 -15.86 -10.10 -9.54
C ARG A 252 -14.39 -9.82 -9.86
N PRO A 253 -13.50 -9.79 -8.84
CA PRO A 253 -12.06 -9.75 -9.07
C PRO A 253 -11.61 -10.99 -9.87
N GLU A 254 -10.73 -10.76 -10.84
CA GLU A 254 -10.08 -11.76 -11.68
C GLU A 254 -8.57 -11.78 -11.42
N PRO A 255 -7.86 -12.83 -11.85
CA PRO A 255 -6.41 -12.85 -11.91
C PRO A 255 -5.88 -11.64 -12.69
N TRP A 256 -4.69 -11.14 -12.30
CA TRP A 256 -4.19 -9.89 -12.92
C TRP A 256 -3.86 -10.04 -14.40
N GLU A 257 -3.48 -11.20 -14.83
CA GLU A 257 -3.22 -11.56 -16.23
C GLU A 257 -4.48 -11.36 -17.09
N ASP A 258 -5.63 -11.85 -16.60
CA ASP A 258 -6.93 -11.70 -17.26
C ASP A 258 -7.39 -10.23 -17.27
N VAL A 259 -7.09 -9.51 -16.19
CA VAL A 259 -7.34 -8.06 -16.08
C VAL A 259 -6.59 -7.28 -17.15
N VAL A 260 -5.32 -7.58 -17.38
CA VAL A 260 -4.49 -6.89 -18.38
C VAL A 260 -5.05 -7.12 -19.79
N GLU A 261 -5.48 -8.34 -20.10
CA GLU A 261 -6.13 -8.65 -21.38
C GLU A 261 -7.47 -7.90 -21.53
N ALA A 262 -8.35 -8.03 -20.53
CA ALA A 262 -9.66 -7.38 -20.52
C ALA A 262 -9.58 -5.85 -20.57
N ALA A 263 -8.52 -5.26 -20.06
CA ALA A 263 -8.31 -3.82 -20.07
C ALA A 263 -8.36 -3.24 -21.49
N THR A 264 -7.93 -3.99 -22.50
CA THR A 264 -7.97 -3.57 -23.93
C THR A 264 -9.38 -3.26 -24.43
N GLN A 265 -10.42 -3.69 -23.73
CA GLN A 265 -11.82 -3.40 -24.07
C GLN A 265 -12.30 -2.05 -23.53
N HIS A 266 -11.45 -1.33 -22.79
CA HIS A 266 -11.76 -0.05 -22.17
C HIS A 266 -10.91 1.08 -22.78
N ASP A 267 -11.38 2.31 -22.63
CA ASP A 267 -10.69 3.50 -23.13
C ASP A 267 -9.74 4.10 -22.08
N LEU A 268 -10.05 3.89 -20.79
CA LEU A 268 -9.33 4.51 -19.68
C LEU A 268 -9.45 3.68 -18.40
N ALA A 269 -8.33 3.42 -17.75
CA ALA A 269 -8.29 2.82 -16.43
C ALA A 269 -8.21 3.91 -15.34
N ILE A 270 -9.05 3.81 -14.29
CA ILE A 270 -9.14 4.82 -13.24
C ILE A 270 -8.55 4.28 -11.94
N VAL A 271 -7.61 5.01 -11.37
CA VAL A 271 -7.16 4.84 -9.98
C VAL A 271 -7.76 5.93 -9.12
N VAL A 272 -8.43 5.52 -8.04
CA VAL A 272 -9.02 6.44 -7.07
C VAL A 272 -8.07 6.60 -5.89
N GLY A 273 -7.68 7.83 -5.60
CA GLY A 273 -6.83 8.20 -4.48
C GLY A 273 -7.46 7.90 -3.11
N ASN A 274 -6.64 7.96 -2.09
CA ASN A 274 -7.09 7.86 -0.70
C ASN A 274 -7.42 9.26 -0.16
N ARG A 275 -8.30 9.34 0.84
CA ARG A 275 -8.54 10.57 1.60
C ARG A 275 -7.30 11.01 2.39
N ASN A 276 -6.48 10.03 2.81
CA ASN A 276 -5.18 10.31 3.38
C ASN A 276 -4.17 10.56 2.24
N PRO A 277 -3.67 11.78 2.07
CA PRO A 277 -2.78 12.15 0.96
C PRO A 277 -1.43 11.43 1.02
N ALA A 278 -0.99 10.97 2.20
CA ALA A 278 0.27 10.25 2.35
C ALA A 278 0.19 8.76 1.95
N GLN A 279 -1.00 8.24 1.65
CA GLN A 279 -1.18 6.82 1.34
C GLN A 279 -1.31 6.58 -0.17
N LEU A 280 -0.31 5.95 -0.76
CA LEU A 280 -0.33 5.57 -2.16
C LEU A 280 -1.23 4.33 -2.39
N PRO A 281 -2.26 4.41 -3.26
CA PRO A 281 -2.99 3.22 -3.67
C PRO A 281 -2.07 2.23 -4.40
N SER A 282 -1.98 1.00 -3.91
CA SER A 282 -1.15 -0.05 -4.54
C SER A 282 -1.53 -0.32 -6.01
N LYS A 283 -2.78 -0.04 -6.37
CA LYS A 283 -3.27 -0.16 -7.74
C LYS A 283 -2.59 0.81 -8.72
N ALA A 284 -2.12 1.98 -8.25
CA ALA A 284 -1.36 2.89 -9.10
C ALA A 284 -0.11 2.22 -9.70
N VAL A 285 0.57 1.39 -8.89
CA VAL A 285 1.73 0.63 -9.35
C VAL A 285 1.33 -0.52 -10.29
N GLN A 286 0.31 -1.29 -9.93
CA GLN A 286 -0.16 -2.39 -10.78
C GLN A 286 -0.65 -1.90 -12.14
N TYR A 287 -1.31 -0.74 -12.21
CA TYR A 287 -1.83 -0.16 -13.46
C TYR A 287 -0.73 0.24 -14.44
N LEU A 288 0.52 0.34 -14.01
CA LEU A 288 1.64 0.54 -14.93
C LEU A 288 1.73 -0.56 -16.00
N THR A 289 1.22 -1.76 -15.71
CA THR A 289 1.21 -2.88 -16.66
C THR A 289 0.00 -2.91 -17.61
N LEU A 290 -0.96 -2.01 -17.44
CA LEU A 290 -2.13 -1.96 -18.31
C LEU A 290 -1.78 -1.33 -19.66
N PRO A 291 -2.22 -1.94 -20.78
CA PRO A 291 -1.92 -1.47 -22.14
C PRO A 291 -2.86 -0.33 -22.61
N ILE A 292 -3.44 0.42 -21.69
CA ILE A 292 -4.38 1.52 -21.95
C ILE A 292 -4.00 2.76 -21.12
N PRO A 293 -4.43 3.95 -21.54
CA PRO A 293 -4.23 5.19 -20.77
C PRO A 293 -4.88 5.11 -19.38
N ARG A 294 -4.35 5.89 -18.44
CA ARG A 294 -4.70 5.82 -17.02
C ARG A 294 -5.08 7.19 -16.50
N LEU A 295 -6.04 7.22 -15.59
CA LEU A 295 -6.49 8.41 -14.88
C LEU A 295 -6.28 8.20 -13.37
N ALA A 296 -5.58 9.13 -12.75
CA ALA A 296 -5.48 9.26 -11.31
C ALA A 296 -6.46 10.32 -10.80
N VAL A 297 -7.42 9.92 -9.99
CA VAL A 297 -8.31 10.83 -9.26
C VAL A 297 -7.66 11.11 -7.92
N VAL A 298 -7.17 12.33 -7.72
CA VAL A 298 -6.38 12.74 -6.55
C VAL A 298 -7.19 13.65 -5.61
N GLY A 299 -6.73 13.76 -4.36
CA GLY A 299 -7.29 14.70 -3.39
C GLY A 299 -6.97 16.16 -3.75
N GLU A 300 -7.54 17.08 -2.97
CA GLU A 300 -7.29 18.52 -3.12
C GLU A 300 -6.03 18.97 -2.36
N HIS A 301 -5.40 18.06 -1.63
CA HIS A 301 -4.19 18.38 -0.87
C HIS A 301 -3.04 18.68 -1.84
N PRO A 302 -2.30 19.79 -1.66
CA PRO A 302 -1.23 20.21 -2.57
C PRO A 302 -0.11 19.17 -2.71
N ALA A 303 0.13 18.39 -1.65
CA ALA A 303 1.02 17.25 -1.65
C ALA A 303 0.17 15.96 -1.53
N ASP A 304 0.01 15.22 -2.61
CA ASP A 304 -0.76 13.97 -2.67
C ASP A 304 0.13 12.87 -3.25
N ALA A 305 0.29 11.77 -2.51
CA ALA A 305 1.19 10.69 -2.86
C ALA A 305 0.85 10.01 -4.18
N LEU A 306 -0.43 9.97 -4.58
CA LEU A 306 -0.80 9.45 -5.89
C LEU A 306 -0.41 10.42 -6.99
N SER A 307 -0.65 11.72 -6.79
CA SER A 307 -0.24 12.77 -7.73
C SER A 307 1.27 12.77 -7.95
N ASP A 308 2.04 12.74 -6.85
CA ASP A 308 3.51 12.71 -6.90
C ASP A 308 4.02 11.44 -7.59
N TYR A 309 3.41 10.29 -7.27
CA TYR A 309 3.84 9.01 -7.83
C TYR A 309 3.61 8.91 -9.35
N VAL A 310 2.46 9.39 -9.85
CA VAL A 310 2.14 9.31 -11.29
C VAL A 310 2.65 10.51 -12.08
N GLY A 311 3.06 11.58 -11.39
CA GLY A 311 3.55 12.82 -12.00
C GLY A 311 4.71 12.56 -12.96
N GLY A 312 4.56 13.03 -14.19
CA GLY A 312 5.56 12.84 -15.25
C GLY A 312 5.65 11.43 -15.84
N LYS A 313 4.94 10.44 -15.32
CA LYS A 313 4.91 9.11 -15.93
C LYS A 313 4.02 9.12 -17.18
N PRO A 314 4.48 8.53 -18.30
CA PRO A 314 3.70 8.48 -19.52
C PRO A 314 2.40 7.68 -19.33
N GLY A 315 1.39 8.02 -20.11
CA GLY A 315 0.09 7.36 -20.07
C GLY A 315 -0.82 7.74 -18.90
N TRP A 316 -0.41 8.68 -18.03
CA TRP A 316 -1.21 9.13 -16.90
C TRP A 316 -1.80 10.54 -17.13
N LEU A 317 -3.07 10.69 -16.78
CA LEU A 317 -3.75 11.96 -16.54
C LEU A 317 -4.03 12.05 -15.04
N THR A 318 -3.81 13.21 -14.45
CA THR A 318 -4.14 13.47 -13.03
C THR A 318 -5.26 14.50 -12.97
N LEU A 319 -6.33 14.20 -12.25
CA LEU A 319 -7.44 15.12 -12.02
C LEU A 319 -7.79 15.16 -10.52
N PRO A 320 -8.00 16.35 -9.94
CA PRO A 320 -8.61 16.47 -8.63
C PRO A 320 -10.01 15.86 -8.62
N GLY A 321 -10.40 15.20 -7.52
CA GLY A 321 -11.75 14.64 -7.37
C GLY A 321 -12.86 15.69 -7.46
N GLY A 322 -12.57 16.93 -7.05
CA GLY A 322 -13.45 18.12 -7.18
C GLY A 322 -13.30 18.91 -8.46
N ALA A 323 -12.61 18.40 -9.49
CA ALA A 323 -12.43 19.14 -10.74
C ALA A 323 -13.78 19.55 -11.38
N PRO A 324 -13.91 20.77 -11.91
CA PRO A 324 -15.11 21.17 -12.63
C PRO A 324 -15.44 20.19 -13.76
N PRO A 325 -16.71 19.76 -13.90
CA PRO A 325 -17.11 18.70 -14.82
C PRO A 325 -16.67 18.92 -16.28
N ASP A 326 -16.77 20.16 -16.76
CA ASP A 326 -16.37 20.53 -18.12
C ASP A 326 -14.85 20.51 -18.33
N VAL A 327 -14.07 20.89 -17.31
CA VAL A 327 -12.61 20.78 -17.31
C VAL A 327 -12.18 19.33 -17.32
N ALA A 328 -12.75 18.51 -16.42
CA ALA A 328 -12.48 17.10 -16.37
C ALA A 328 -12.82 16.39 -17.68
N ALA A 329 -13.99 16.70 -18.28
CA ALA A 329 -14.42 16.08 -19.52
C ALA A 329 -13.49 16.42 -20.70
N ARG A 330 -13.10 17.69 -20.86
CA ARG A 330 -12.14 18.09 -21.90
C ARG A 330 -10.78 17.42 -21.72
N ALA A 331 -10.27 17.36 -20.48
CA ALA A 331 -8.99 16.73 -20.19
C ALA A 331 -9.03 15.22 -20.50
N VAL A 332 -10.08 14.52 -20.06
CA VAL A 332 -10.26 13.10 -20.34
C VAL A 332 -10.41 12.85 -21.84
N ALA A 333 -11.20 13.67 -22.54
CA ALA A 333 -11.38 13.55 -23.99
C ALA A 333 -10.06 13.72 -24.76
N ALA A 334 -9.28 14.74 -24.42
CA ALA A 334 -7.97 14.95 -25.01
C ALA A 334 -7.02 13.77 -24.74
N HIS A 335 -7.03 13.25 -23.51
CA HIS A 335 -6.17 12.15 -23.10
C HIS A 335 -6.54 10.82 -23.78
N VAL A 336 -7.83 10.47 -23.86
CA VAL A 336 -8.31 9.24 -24.51
C VAL A 336 -8.13 9.30 -26.04
N ARG A 337 -8.29 10.48 -26.66
CA ARG A 337 -8.15 10.66 -28.11
C ARG A 337 -6.69 10.76 -28.58
N ARG A 338 -5.75 10.95 -27.66
CA ARG A 338 -4.32 10.95 -28.01
C ARG A 338 -3.92 9.55 -28.52
N PRO A 339 -3.17 9.47 -29.63
CA PRO A 339 -2.58 8.20 -30.04
C PRO A 339 -1.48 7.80 -29.03
N TRP A 340 -1.68 6.69 -28.35
CA TRP A 340 -0.73 6.12 -27.41
C TRP A 340 0.06 5.01 -28.10
N GLY A 341 1.39 5.16 -28.18
CA GLY A 341 2.28 4.08 -28.58
C GLY A 341 2.49 3.06 -27.46
N PRO A 342 2.86 1.81 -27.78
CA PRO A 342 3.20 0.82 -26.75
C PRO A 342 4.27 1.33 -25.77
N GLU A 343 5.25 2.09 -26.26
CA GLU A 343 6.34 2.69 -25.49
C GLU A 343 5.85 3.73 -24.46
N ASP A 344 4.76 4.44 -24.76
CA ASP A 344 4.15 5.39 -23.83
C ASP A 344 3.46 4.71 -22.63
N LEU A 345 3.21 3.41 -22.73
CA LEU A 345 2.44 2.66 -21.73
C LEU A 345 3.28 1.61 -21.00
N LEU A 346 4.57 1.45 -21.39
CA LEU A 346 5.47 0.50 -20.74
C LEU A 346 5.72 0.88 -19.27
N PRO A 347 5.69 -0.12 -18.37
CA PRO A 347 6.03 0.11 -16.98
C PRO A 347 7.54 0.32 -16.82
N PRO A 348 7.98 1.24 -15.94
CA PRO A 348 9.40 1.41 -15.61
C PRO A 348 9.97 0.12 -15.00
N ALA A 349 11.05 -0.42 -15.57
CA ALA A 349 11.64 -1.70 -15.13
C ALA A 349 12.01 -1.71 -13.64
N GLN A 350 12.48 -0.57 -13.13
CA GLN A 350 12.87 -0.40 -11.72
C GLN A 350 11.70 -0.51 -10.73
N GLU A 351 10.46 -0.55 -11.20
CA GLU A 351 9.27 -0.66 -10.35
C GLU A 351 8.68 -2.08 -10.35
N CYS A 352 9.34 -3.06 -10.96
CA CYS A 352 8.92 -4.46 -10.81
C CYS A 352 9.25 -5.02 -9.41
N TRP A 353 8.59 -6.11 -9.02
CA TRP A 353 8.79 -6.71 -7.69
C TRP A 353 10.24 -7.16 -7.46
N ASP A 354 10.95 -7.62 -8.48
CA ASP A 354 12.35 -8.05 -8.32
C ASP A 354 13.26 -6.90 -7.88
N GLU A 355 13.11 -5.73 -8.50
CA GLU A 355 13.88 -4.53 -8.17
C GLU A 355 13.46 -3.92 -6.82
N VAL A 356 12.18 -3.95 -6.50
CA VAL A 356 11.69 -3.54 -5.18
C VAL A 356 12.27 -4.45 -4.09
N ALA A 357 12.21 -5.75 -4.29
CA ALA A 357 12.72 -6.73 -3.34
C ALA A 357 14.24 -6.62 -3.18
N ALA A 358 14.99 -6.45 -4.26
CA ALA A 358 16.43 -6.23 -4.21
C ALA A 358 16.79 -4.99 -3.37
N THR A 359 16.04 -3.89 -3.55
CA THR A 359 16.22 -2.67 -2.75
C THR A 359 15.98 -2.93 -1.25
N LEU A 360 14.91 -3.64 -0.88
CA LEU A 360 14.59 -3.93 0.52
C LEU A 360 15.63 -4.83 1.17
N VAL A 361 16.12 -5.83 0.43
CA VAL A 361 17.18 -6.74 0.91
C VAL A 361 18.49 -5.97 1.09
N ASP A 362 18.83 -5.06 0.19
CA ASP A 362 20.03 -4.22 0.32
C ASP A 362 19.93 -3.28 1.54
N VAL A 363 18.77 -2.65 1.78
CA VAL A 363 18.53 -1.87 3.01
C VAL A 363 18.70 -2.73 4.25
N LEU A 364 18.12 -3.94 4.25
CA LEU A 364 18.24 -4.88 5.35
C LEU A 364 19.71 -5.22 5.64
N LEU A 365 20.47 -5.60 4.64
CA LEU A 365 21.89 -5.99 4.80
C LEU A 365 22.76 -4.84 5.27
N ARG A 366 22.63 -3.65 4.68
CA ARG A 366 23.41 -2.46 5.08
C ARG A 366 23.23 -2.11 6.55
N HIS A 367 22.00 -2.19 7.04
CA HIS A 367 21.66 -1.77 8.40
C HIS A 367 21.72 -2.89 9.45
N THR A 368 21.88 -4.15 9.04
CA THR A 368 22.00 -5.27 9.96
C THR A 368 23.44 -5.81 10.07
N ALA A 369 24.23 -5.79 9.01
CA ALA A 369 25.61 -6.25 9.01
C ALA A 369 26.57 -5.38 9.87
N GLY A 370 26.27 -4.10 10.03
CA GLY A 370 27.08 -3.15 10.84
C GLY A 370 26.74 -3.15 12.34
N ALA A 371 25.49 -3.41 12.69
CA ALA A 371 24.99 -3.31 14.07
C ALA A 371 25.39 -4.49 14.98
N ALA A 372 25.79 -5.61 14.40
CA ALA A 372 26.34 -6.75 15.18
C ALA A 372 27.63 -6.39 15.92
N ARG A 373 28.27 -5.26 15.60
CA ARG A 373 29.53 -4.78 16.20
C ARG A 373 29.36 -3.73 17.30
N SER A 374 28.15 -3.18 17.51
CA SER A 374 27.88 -2.07 18.45
C SER A 374 26.59 -2.27 19.27
N ALA A 375 26.38 -3.46 19.84
CA ALA A 375 25.23 -3.66 20.73
C ALA A 375 25.44 -2.88 22.04
N PRO A 376 24.53 -1.97 22.45
CA PRO A 376 24.56 -1.37 23.78
C PRO A 376 24.28 -2.49 24.82
N SER A 377 24.95 -2.39 25.98
CA SER A 377 24.78 -3.33 27.08
C SER A 377 23.32 -3.37 27.57
N ALA A 378 22.89 -4.52 28.01
CA ALA A 378 21.50 -4.83 28.43
C ALA A 378 20.93 -3.96 29.56
N ASP A 379 21.73 -3.14 30.20
CA ASP A 379 21.36 -2.34 31.38
C ASP A 379 20.48 -1.10 31.09
N THR A 380 20.37 -0.69 29.83
CA THR A 380 19.59 0.52 29.46
C THR A 380 18.09 0.27 29.27
N LEU A 381 17.66 -1.00 29.33
CA LEU A 381 16.26 -1.41 29.01
C LEU A 381 15.30 -1.33 30.21
N SER A 382 15.75 -0.94 31.39
CA SER A 382 14.96 -0.94 32.63
C SER A 382 14.37 0.43 33.03
N GLN A 383 14.62 1.50 32.29
CA GLN A 383 14.03 2.78 32.65
C GLN A 383 12.56 2.88 32.16
N PRO A 384 11.61 3.11 33.10
CA PRO A 384 10.22 3.37 32.71
C PRO A 384 10.16 4.72 31.99
N VAL A 385 9.48 4.75 30.85
CA VAL A 385 9.15 5.98 30.12
C VAL A 385 8.44 6.92 31.09
N ALA A 386 9.09 8.03 31.42
CA ALA A 386 8.53 9.05 32.29
C ALA A 386 7.21 9.56 31.71
N THR A 387 6.15 9.43 32.46
CA THR A 387 4.87 10.08 32.21
C THR A 387 5.08 11.59 32.30
N VAL A 388 4.98 12.28 31.16
CA VAL A 388 4.96 13.75 31.13
C VAL A 388 3.69 14.19 31.86
N GLY A 389 3.85 14.61 33.08
CA GLY A 389 2.80 15.18 33.92
C GLY A 389 2.32 16.50 33.32
N GLY A 390 1.08 16.48 32.82
CA GLY A 390 0.41 17.72 32.41
C GLY A 390 0.16 18.62 33.62
N THR A 391 0.83 19.75 33.69
CA THR A 391 0.49 20.85 34.61
C THR A 391 -0.89 21.37 34.27
N ARG A 392 -1.86 21.08 35.13
CA ARG A 392 -3.15 21.80 35.16
C ARG A 392 -2.89 23.20 35.66
N SER A 393 -2.96 24.22 34.82
CA SER A 393 -3.20 25.59 35.23
C SER A 393 -4.69 25.78 35.52
N ARG A 394 -5.00 26.36 36.66
CA ARG A 394 -6.33 26.77 37.12
C ARG A 394 -6.91 27.88 36.24
#